data_7cb62e009696e05da33bc100f6859e15
#
_entry.id   7cb62e009696e05da33bc100f6859e15
#
_cell.length_a   1.000
_cell.length_b   1.000
_cell.length_c   1.000
_cell.angle_alpha   90.00
_cell.angle_beta   90.00
_cell.angle_gamma   90.00
#
_symmetry.space_group_name_H-M   'P 1'
#
loop_
_entity.id
_entity.type
_entity.pdbx_description
1 polymer ?
#
loop_
_entity_poly.entity_id
_entity_poly.type
_entity_poly.pdbx_seq_one_letter_code
_entity_poly.pdbx_strand_id
1 'polypeptide(L)'
;MELKDVYIVKTNNLSKSYNKKTVINSCNMSVKKGRIYCLVGQNGAGKTTLFKILLGLTSATQGTATVLGMDCKNESLEILARTGSLIETPVFYEHISARKNLKIHLEYMDCKDADKKIESILEKVGLKDSADQHVSTFSLGMRQRLAIARALVHEPSLLILDEPINGMDPVGIRDMRELFRNLSEQGVTILMSSHFLSEVELVADDIGFLVNGTIVREVQSQDISQQNAGGLED
;
A
#
# COMPACT_ATOMS: atom_id res chain seq x y z
N MET A 1 -21.77 -5.21 22.90
CA MET A 1 -22.02 -4.62 21.57
C MET A 1 -20.87 -5.10 20.70
N GLU A 2 -21.11 -6.14 19.90
CA GLU A 2 -20.08 -6.68 18.98
C GLU A 2 -19.69 -5.56 18.02
N LEU A 3 -18.40 -5.21 18.02
CA LEU A 3 -17.81 -4.34 17.00
C LEU A 3 -17.95 -5.09 15.67
N LYS A 4 -18.96 -4.73 14.86
CA LYS A 4 -19.05 -5.24 13.48
C LYS A 4 -17.74 -4.88 12.78
N ASP A 5 -17.03 -5.88 12.28
CA ASP A 5 -15.83 -5.68 11.44
C ASP A 5 -16.15 -4.67 10.34
N VAL A 6 -15.54 -3.50 10.42
CA VAL A 6 -15.70 -2.47 9.38
C VAL A 6 -14.65 -2.72 8.31
N TYR A 7 -15.09 -3.20 7.16
CA TYR A 7 -14.22 -3.38 6.02
C TYR A 7 -14.04 -2.07 5.26
N ILE A 8 -12.80 -1.70 5.02
CA ILE A 8 -12.44 -0.46 4.32
C ILE A 8 -12.19 -0.67 2.82
N VAL A 9 -11.84 -1.89 2.43
CA VAL A 9 -11.73 -2.33 1.03
C VAL A 9 -12.53 -3.61 0.86
N LYS A 10 -13.35 -3.68 -0.18
CA LYS A 10 -14.09 -4.89 -0.57
C LYS A 10 -14.07 -5.06 -2.07
N THR A 11 -13.87 -6.29 -2.53
CA THR A 11 -14.12 -6.70 -3.92
C THR A 11 -15.13 -7.84 -3.95
N ASN A 12 -15.98 -7.86 -4.97
CA ASN A 12 -16.98 -8.90 -5.16
C ASN A 12 -16.96 -9.39 -6.61
N ASN A 13 -16.52 -10.63 -6.80
CA ASN A 13 -16.36 -11.30 -8.11
C ASN A 13 -15.64 -10.41 -9.14
N LEU A 14 -14.62 -9.66 -8.65
CA LEU A 14 -13.91 -8.69 -9.44
C LEU A 14 -13.09 -9.37 -10.53
N SER A 15 -13.27 -8.94 -11.78
CA SER A 15 -12.52 -9.49 -12.90
C SER A 15 -12.00 -8.39 -13.80
N LYS A 16 -10.82 -8.61 -14.38
CA LYS A 16 -10.19 -7.70 -15.34
C LYS A 16 -9.53 -8.48 -16.45
N SER A 17 -9.90 -8.14 -17.69
CA SER A 17 -9.27 -8.68 -18.88
C SER A 17 -8.73 -7.58 -19.77
N TYR A 18 -7.57 -7.82 -20.38
CA TYR A 18 -6.95 -7.00 -21.43
C TYR A 18 -6.77 -7.87 -22.67
N ASN A 19 -7.32 -7.44 -23.82
CA ASN A 19 -7.15 -8.15 -25.11
C ASN A 19 -7.36 -9.66 -25.00
N LYS A 20 -8.45 -10.10 -24.39
CA LYS A 20 -8.84 -11.51 -24.14
C LYS A 20 -7.99 -12.26 -23.10
N LYS A 21 -6.96 -11.63 -22.51
CA LYS A 21 -6.20 -12.22 -21.40
C LYS A 21 -6.79 -11.74 -20.08
N THR A 22 -7.30 -12.67 -19.29
CA THR A 22 -7.80 -12.40 -17.93
C THR A 22 -6.61 -12.27 -16.99
N VAL A 23 -6.53 -11.14 -16.28
CA VAL A 23 -5.46 -10.82 -15.31
C VAL A 23 -5.99 -10.91 -13.88
N ILE A 24 -7.24 -10.50 -13.65
CA ILE A 24 -7.96 -10.70 -12.38
C ILE A 24 -9.18 -11.56 -12.70
N ASN A 25 -9.42 -12.59 -11.89
CA ASN A 25 -10.45 -13.58 -12.13
C ASN A 25 -11.28 -13.81 -10.86
N SER A 26 -12.51 -13.33 -10.85
CA SER A 26 -13.48 -13.48 -9.73
C SER A 26 -12.87 -13.24 -8.35
N CYS A 27 -12.01 -12.21 -8.24
CA CYS A 27 -11.28 -11.90 -7.02
C CYS A 27 -12.23 -11.34 -5.96
N ASN A 28 -12.25 -12.00 -4.80
CA ASN A 28 -12.97 -11.57 -3.61
C ASN A 28 -11.97 -11.25 -2.51
N MET A 29 -11.99 -10.03 -1.98
CA MET A 29 -11.07 -9.54 -0.95
C MET A 29 -11.83 -8.66 0.04
N SER A 30 -11.44 -8.74 1.31
CA SER A 30 -12.03 -7.91 2.36
C SER A 30 -10.94 -7.45 3.35
N VAL A 31 -10.63 -6.15 3.33
CA VAL A 31 -9.63 -5.54 4.22
C VAL A 31 -10.31 -4.84 5.39
N LYS A 32 -9.97 -5.23 6.61
CA LYS A 32 -10.50 -4.63 7.84
C LYS A 32 -9.81 -3.29 8.12
N LYS A 33 -10.58 -2.35 8.69
CA LYS A 33 -10.06 -1.04 9.09
C LYS A 33 -8.98 -1.17 10.19
N GLY A 34 -7.92 -0.37 10.09
CA GLY A 34 -6.86 -0.28 11.10
C GLY A 34 -5.94 -1.51 11.13
N ARG A 35 -5.88 -2.30 10.06
CA ARG A 35 -5.01 -3.48 9.95
C ARG A 35 -4.05 -3.36 8.77
N ILE A 36 -2.99 -4.12 8.83
CA ILE A 36 -2.04 -4.31 7.73
C ILE A 36 -2.43 -5.58 7.00
N TYR A 37 -2.99 -5.42 5.79
CA TYR A 37 -3.29 -6.53 4.89
C TYR A 37 -2.22 -6.62 3.81
N CYS A 38 -1.60 -7.77 3.67
CA CYS A 38 -0.61 -8.00 2.63
C CYS A 38 -1.08 -8.97 1.56
N LEU A 39 -1.02 -8.54 0.30
CA LEU A 39 -1.33 -9.35 -0.87
C LEU A 39 -0.04 -10.00 -1.40
N VAL A 40 0.11 -11.29 -1.16
CA VAL A 40 1.28 -12.08 -1.59
C VAL A 40 0.99 -12.76 -2.92
N GLY A 41 1.94 -12.71 -3.84
CA GLY A 41 1.82 -13.40 -5.12
C GLY A 41 3.05 -13.18 -6.01
N GLN A 42 3.27 -14.09 -6.93
CA GLN A 42 4.36 -13.98 -7.89
C GLN A 42 4.24 -12.75 -8.80
N ASN A 43 5.32 -12.39 -9.46
CA ASN A 43 5.27 -11.34 -10.49
C ASN A 43 4.32 -11.76 -11.62
N GLY A 44 3.43 -10.83 -12.00
CA GLY A 44 2.38 -11.10 -12.98
C GLY A 44 1.11 -11.74 -12.43
N ALA A 45 1.00 -12.03 -11.12
CA ALA A 45 -0.22 -12.60 -10.51
C ALA A 45 -1.43 -11.64 -10.54
N GLY A 46 -1.22 -10.34 -10.80
CA GLY A 46 -2.29 -9.35 -10.92
C GLY A 46 -2.32 -8.31 -9.79
N LYS A 47 -1.37 -8.32 -8.84
CA LYS A 47 -1.33 -7.41 -7.67
C LYS A 47 -1.49 -5.95 -8.07
N THR A 48 -0.61 -5.44 -8.93
CA THR A 48 -0.64 -4.07 -9.43
C THR A 48 -1.95 -3.73 -10.15
N THR A 49 -2.49 -4.68 -10.95
CA THR A 49 -3.77 -4.48 -11.64
C THR A 49 -4.92 -4.34 -10.65
N LEU A 50 -4.95 -5.19 -9.61
CA LEU A 50 -5.95 -5.09 -8.54
C LEU A 50 -5.87 -3.73 -7.86
N PHE A 51 -4.68 -3.27 -7.48
CA PHE A 51 -4.49 -1.97 -6.83
C PHE A 51 -4.89 -0.80 -7.74
N LYS A 52 -4.59 -0.87 -9.04
CA LYS A 52 -5.07 0.13 -10.00
C LYS A 52 -6.60 0.19 -10.10
N ILE A 53 -7.30 -0.94 -9.96
CA ILE A 53 -8.77 -0.95 -9.94
C ILE A 53 -9.29 -0.32 -8.64
N LEU A 54 -8.71 -0.67 -7.49
CA LEU A 54 -9.10 -0.10 -6.19
C LEU A 54 -8.94 1.42 -6.12
N LEU A 55 -7.95 1.96 -6.82
CA LEU A 55 -7.71 3.41 -6.92
C LEU A 55 -8.50 4.07 -8.06
N GLY A 56 -9.31 3.32 -8.80
CA GLY A 56 -10.05 3.85 -9.95
C GLY A 56 -9.18 4.25 -11.15
N LEU A 57 -7.88 3.87 -11.15
CA LEU A 57 -6.95 4.15 -12.27
C LEU A 57 -7.23 3.26 -13.50
N THR A 58 -7.94 2.17 -13.32
CA THR A 58 -8.49 1.33 -14.39
C THR A 58 -9.80 0.70 -13.96
N SER A 59 -10.74 0.54 -14.89
CA SER A 59 -12.04 -0.06 -14.58
C SER A 59 -11.98 -1.58 -14.61
N ALA A 60 -12.70 -2.25 -13.72
CA ALA A 60 -12.96 -3.68 -13.79
C ALA A 60 -13.73 -4.03 -15.07
N THR A 61 -13.58 -5.27 -15.57
CA THR A 61 -14.40 -5.81 -16.66
C THR A 61 -15.72 -6.34 -16.12
N GLN A 62 -15.69 -6.96 -14.93
CA GLN A 62 -16.87 -7.49 -14.23
C GLN A 62 -16.67 -7.38 -12.72
N GLY A 63 -17.77 -7.50 -11.97
CA GLY A 63 -17.76 -7.40 -10.51
C GLY A 63 -17.70 -5.97 -10.01
N THR A 64 -17.52 -5.81 -8.69
CA THR A 64 -17.50 -4.51 -8.03
C THR A 64 -16.34 -4.41 -7.06
N ALA A 65 -15.86 -3.18 -6.83
CA ALA A 65 -14.89 -2.86 -5.81
C ALA A 65 -15.29 -1.59 -5.07
N THR A 66 -15.17 -1.60 -3.76
CA THR A 66 -15.41 -0.42 -2.91
C THR A 66 -14.19 -0.15 -2.03
N VAL A 67 -13.86 1.12 -1.88
CA VAL A 67 -12.78 1.63 -1.02
C VAL A 67 -13.33 2.77 -0.18
N LEU A 68 -13.13 2.72 1.15
CA LEU A 68 -13.68 3.71 2.08
C LEU A 68 -15.21 3.83 2.00
N GLY A 69 -15.91 2.77 1.58
CA GLY A 69 -17.35 2.76 1.35
C GLY A 69 -17.78 3.36 0.01
N MET A 70 -16.86 3.84 -0.81
CA MET A 70 -17.09 4.47 -2.11
C MET A 70 -16.85 3.48 -3.25
N ASP A 71 -17.60 3.63 -4.35
CA ASP A 71 -17.45 2.78 -5.55
C ASP A 71 -16.23 3.21 -6.37
N CYS A 72 -15.31 2.27 -6.60
CA CYS A 72 -14.03 2.55 -7.28
C CYS A 72 -14.19 3.04 -8.72
N LYS A 73 -15.31 2.74 -9.38
CA LYS A 73 -15.57 3.15 -10.76
C LYS A 73 -16.07 4.59 -10.87
N ASN A 74 -16.90 4.99 -9.90
CA ASN A 74 -17.67 6.25 -10.00
C ASN A 74 -17.14 7.37 -9.09
N GLU A 75 -16.42 7.00 -8.01
CA GLU A 75 -15.98 7.93 -6.94
C GLU A 75 -14.45 7.92 -6.76
N SER A 76 -13.71 7.74 -7.87
CA SER A 76 -12.24 7.57 -7.83
C SER A 76 -11.50 8.80 -7.30
N LEU A 77 -11.98 10.02 -7.57
CA LEU A 77 -11.32 11.25 -7.10
C LEU A 77 -11.43 11.39 -5.58
N GLU A 78 -12.57 11.08 -5.01
CA GLU A 78 -12.81 11.08 -3.56
C GLU A 78 -12.00 9.99 -2.86
N ILE A 79 -11.86 8.82 -3.49
CA ILE A 79 -10.99 7.74 -3.01
C ILE A 79 -9.54 8.20 -3.00
N LEU A 80 -9.04 8.77 -4.11
CA LEU A 80 -7.66 9.24 -4.23
C LEU A 80 -7.33 10.36 -3.23
N ALA A 81 -8.28 11.27 -2.98
CA ALA A 81 -8.11 12.36 -2.01
C ALA A 81 -7.93 11.86 -0.56
N ARG A 82 -8.38 10.65 -0.23
CA ARG A 82 -8.36 10.06 1.11
C ARG A 82 -7.43 8.85 1.24
N THR A 83 -6.75 8.48 0.15
CA THR A 83 -5.87 7.31 0.06
C THR A 83 -4.47 7.74 -0.33
N GLY A 84 -3.48 7.33 0.45
CA GLY A 84 -2.09 7.42 0.03
C GLY A 84 -1.73 6.22 -0.84
N SER A 85 -1.08 6.44 -1.96
CA SER A 85 -0.75 5.35 -2.88
C SER A 85 0.69 5.40 -3.39
N LEU A 86 1.25 4.20 -3.56
CA LEU A 86 2.50 3.96 -4.26
C LEU A 86 2.26 2.80 -5.22
N ILE A 87 2.16 3.09 -6.51
CA ILE A 87 1.92 2.11 -7.57
C ILE A 87 3.04 2.21 -8.60
N GLU A 88 3.68 1.07 -8.86
CA GLU A 88 4.84 0.99 -9.74
C GLU A 88 6.03 1.86 -9.27
N THR A 89 6.91 2.27 -10.20
CA THR A 89 8.08 3.08 -9.86
C THR A 89 7.70 4.52 -9.59
N PRO A 90 8.08 5.09 -8.45
CA PRO A 90 7.77 6.48 -8.15
C PRO A 90 8.53 7.45 -9.05
N VAL A 91 7.81 8.40 -9.64
CA VAL A 91 8.38 9.48 -10.45
C VAL A 91 8.39 10.77 -9.63
N PHE A 92 9.50 11.50 -9.71
CA PHE A 92 9.73 12.77 -9.04
C PHE A 92 10.29 13.81 -9.98
N TYR A 93 10.17 15.07 -9.60
CA TYR A 93 10.91 16.16 -10.23
C TYR A 93 12.36 16.10 -9.74
N GLU A 94 13.24 15.53 -10.58
CA GLU A 94 14.62 15.17 -10.26
C GLU A 94 15.50 16.38 -9.86
N HIS A 95 15.25 17.53 -10.48
CA HIS A 95 16.05 18.75 -10.35
C HIS A 95 15.63 19.67 -9.19
N ILE A 96 14.68 19.23 -8.37
CA ILE A 96 14.28 19.93 -7.14
C ILE A 96 14.43 19.02 -5.92
N SER A 97 14.39 19.62 -4.74
CA SER A 97 14.57 18.89 -3.48
C SER A 97 13.40 17.98 -3.13
N ALA A 98 13.64 17.02 -2.22
CA ALA A 98 12.60 16.17 -1.65
C ALA A 98 11.47 17.01 -1.02
N ARG A 99 11.82 18.01 -0.24
CA ARG A 99 10.91 18.99 0.36
C ARG A 99 10.00 19.64 -0.69
N LYS A 100 10.58 20.13 -1.78
CA LYS A 100 9.81 20.78 -2.86
C LYS A 100 8.89 19.80 -3.59
N ASN A 101 9.33 18.56 -3.80
CA ASN A 101 8.49 17.51 -4.36
C ASN A 101 7.24 17.25 -3.50
N LEU A 102 7.41 17.15 -2.16
CA LEU A 102 6.29 16.98 -1.24
C LEU A 102 5.38 18.22 -1.20
N LYS A 103 5.96 19.43 -1.28
CA LYS A 103 5.18 20.67 -1.30
C LYS A 103 4.28 20.77 -2.51
N ILE A 104 4.78 20.44 -3.71
CA ILE A 104 3.98 20.38 -4.93
C ILE A 104 2.83 19.38 -4.77
N HIS A 105 3.09 18.21 -4.17
CA HIS A 105 2.04 17.21 -3.93
C HIS A 105 0.94 17.75 -3.01
N LEU A 106 1.29 18.42 -1.90
CA LEU A 106 0.32 18.99 -0.98
C LEU A 106 -0.48 20.15 -1.59
N GLU A 107 0.13 20.93 -2.49
CA GLU A 107 -0.57 21.96 -3.26
C GLU A 107 -1.65 21.35 -4.17
N TYR A 108 -1.37 20.21 -4.85
CA TYR A 108 -2.39 19.47 -5.61
C TYR A 108 -3.50 18.88 -4.74
N MET A 109 -3.20 18.56 -3.48
CA MET A 109 -4.17 18.03 -2.52
C MET A 109 -4.94 19.12 -1.76
N ASP A 110 -4.70 20.40 -2.04
CA ASP A 110 -5.26 21.57 -1.33
C ASP A 110 -5.09 21.47 0.20
N CYS A 111 -3.93 20.98 0.65
CA CYS A 111 -3.65 20.76 2.06
C CYS A 111 -3.09 22.00 2.74
N LYS A 112 -3.66 22.35 3.90
CA LYS A 112 -3.15 23.40 4.79
C LYS A 112 -1.96 22.90 5.61
N ASP A 113 -1.17 23.84 6.17
CA ASP A 113 -0.02 23.56 7.05
C ASP A 113 1.06 22.67 6.39
N ALA A 114 1.28 22.83 5.08
CA ALA A 114 2.17 22.01 4.28
C ALA A 114 3.58 21.88 4.90
N ASP A 115 4.20 22.97 5.35
CA ASP A 115 5.58 22.95 5.84
C ASP A 115 5.72 22.06 7.11
N LYS A 116 4.76 22.12 8.05
CA LYS A 116 4.77 21.27 9.26
C LYS A 116 4.60 19.79 8.92
N LYS A 117 3.69 19.47 8.00
CA LYS A 117 3.46 18.10 7.55
C LYS A 117 4.69 17.53 6.84
N ILE A 118 5.34 18.32 6.00
CA ILE A 118 6.57 17.93 5.29
C ILE A 118 7.70 17.64 6.28
N GLU A 119 7.95 18.51 7.28
CA GLU A 119 8.98 18.26 8.29
C GLU A 119 8.72 16.96 9.05
N SER A 120 7.50 16.79 9.53
CA SER A 120 7.11 15.59 10.29
C SER A 120 7.28 14.32 9.48
N ILE A 121 6.85 14.31 8.20
CA ILE A 121 6.93 13.10 7.40
C ILE A 121 8.34 12.78 6.96
N LEU A 122 9.16 13.77 6.62
CA LEU A 122 10.58 13.57 6.27
C LEU A 122 11.36 12.98 7.45
N GLU A 123 11.05 13.39 8.66
CA GLU A 123 11.63 12.80 9.88
C GLU A 123 11.20 11.33 10.04
N LYS A 124 9.89 11.04 9.93
CA LYS A 124 9.33 9.69 10.06
C LYS A 124 9.92 8.68 9.06
N VAL A 125 10.21 9.11 7.83
CA VAL A 125 10.80 8.24 6.80
C VAL A 125 12.35 8.28 6.79
N GLY A 126 12.99 9.01 7.70
CA GLY A 126 14.45 9.09 7.81
C GLY A 126 15.11 9.87 6.67
N LEU A 127 14.44 10.91 6.14
CA LEU A 127 14.97 11.79 5.08
C LEU A 127 15.18 13.24 5.51
N LYS A 128 15.12 13.54 6.83
CA LYS A 128 15.24 14.89 7.37
C LYS A 128 16.51 15.58 6.91
N ASP A 129 17.67 14.92 7.05
CA ASP A 129 18.98 15.47 6.69
C ASP A 129 19.20 15.64 5.18
N SER A 130 18.38 14.96 4.38
CA SER A 130 18.41 15.02 2.91
C SER A 130 17.24 15.81 2.31
N ALA A 131 16.44 16.47 3.15
CA ALA A 131 15.22 17.17 2.76
C ALA A 131 15.42 18.18 1.62
N ASP A 132 16.52 18.88 1.64
CA ASP A 132 16.84 19.96 0.69
C ASP A 132 17.78 19.54 -0.45
N GLN A 133 18.18 18.24 -0.49
CA GLN A 133 18.95 17.68 -1.60
C GLN A 133 18.05 17.40 -2.80
N HIS A 134 18.60 17.54 -4.01
CA HIS A 134 17.91 17.19 -5.26
C HIS A 134 17.64 15.69 -5.33
N VAL A 135 16.45 15.30 -5.78
CA VAL A 135 16.06 13.89 -5.87
C VAL A 135 16.92 13.11 -6.86
N SER A 136 17.53 13.79 -7.85
CA SER A 136 18.51 13.18 -8.76
C SER A 136 19.70 12.52 -8.06
N THR A 137 20.04 12.96 -6.83
CA THR A 137 21.14 12.41 -6.04
C THR A 137 20.73 11.26 -5.11
N PHE A 138 19.44 10.94 -5.05
CA PHE A 138 18.90 9.94 -4.14
C PHE A 138 19.22 8.51 -4.61
N SER A 139 19.61 7.65 -3.64
CA SER A 139 19.67 6.22 -3.86
C SER A 139 18.26 5.64 -4.08
N LEU A 140 18.16 4.39 -4.55
CA LEU A 140 16.89 3.71 -4.73
C LEU A 140 16.08 3.67 -3.41
N GLY A 141 16.74 3.32 -2.30
CA GLY A 141 16.09 3.30 -0.99
C GLY A 141 15.59 4.67 -0.54
N MET A 142 16.36 5.76 -0.78
CA MET A 142 15.91 7.13 -0.48
C MET A 142 14.70 7.53 -1.34
N ARG A 143 14.67 7.15 -2.63
CA ARG A 143 13.52 7.38 -3.51
C ARG A 143 12.29 6.64 -3.01
N GLN A 144 12.46 5.41 -2.54
CA GLN A 144 11.36 4.61 -1.99
C GLN A 144 10.81 5.24 -0.70
N ARG A 145 11.69 5.68 0.21
CA ARG A 145 11.30 6.43 1.42
C ARG A 145 10.55 7.73 1.06
N LEU A 146 11.00 8.46 0.06
CA LEU A 146 10.32 9.68 -0.41
C LEU A 146 8.95 9.37 -1.04
N ALA A 147 8.80 8.24 -1.73
CA ALA A 147 7.52 7.82 -2.28
C ALA A 147 6.51 7.47 -1.18
N ILE A 148 6.96 6.80 -0.13
CA ILE A 148 6.16 6.51 1.07
C ILE A 148 5.82 7.84 1.79
N ALA A 149 6.77 8.77 1.91
CA ALA A 149 6.49 10.09 2.45
C ALA A 149 5.41 10.83 1.66
N ARG A 150 5.49 10.81 0.33
CA ARG A 150 4.46 11.41 -0.55
C ARG A 150 3.09 10.78 -0.36
N ALA A 151 3.04 9.45 -0.20
CA ALA A 151 1.78 8.75 0.06
C ALA A 151 1.17 9.09 1.43
N LEU A 152 1.99 9.50 2.41
CA LEU A 152 1.59 9.76 3.79
C LEU A 152 1.34 11.24 4.12
N VAL A 153 1.95 12.18 3.38
CA VAL A 153 2.07 13.59 3.80
C VAL A 153 0.73 14.32 3.93
N HIS A 154 -0.32 13.86 3.23
CA HIS A 154 -1.69 14.39 3.33
C HIS A 154 -2.55 13.66 4.39
N GLU A 155 -1.93 12.81 5.23
CA GLU A 155 -2.54 12.09 6.37
C GLU A 155 -3.74 11.21 5.96
N PRO A 156 -3.57 10.27 5.03
CA PRO A 156 -4.64 9.42 4.56
C PRO A 156 -5.08 8.40 5.62
N SER A 157 -6.34 7.95 5.54
CA SER A 157 -6.85 6.85 6.39
C SER A 157 -6.55 5.45 5.84
N LEU A 158 -6.14 5.37 4.57
CA LEU A 158 -5.78 4.13 3.87
C LEU A 158 -4.51 4.34 3.06
N LEU A 159 -3.60 3.38 3.11
CA LEU A 159 -2.45 3.28 2.21
C LEU A 159 -2.63 2.08 1.28
N ILE A 160 -2.37 2.26 -0.02
CA ILE A 160 -2.28 1.19 -1.01
C ILE A 160 -0.88 1.23 -1.64
N LEU A 161 -0.04 0.26 -1.29
CA LEU A 161 1.39 0.27 -1.57
C LEU A 161 1.80 -0.98 -2.36
N ASP A 162 2.24 -0.79 -3.61
CA ASP A 162 2.72 -1.87 -4.46
C ASP A 162 4.23 -2.07 -4.25
N GLU A 163 4.62 -3.22 -3.67
CA GLU A 163 6.00 -3.60 -3.35
C GLU A 163 6.80 -2.50 -2.60
N PRO A 164 6.30 -1.93 -1.48
CA PRO A 164 6.84 -0.70 -0.88
C PRO A 164 8.27 -0.81 -0.34
N ILE A 165 8.74 -2.02 -0.02
CA ILE A 165 10.08 -2.26 0.56
C ILE A 165 11.05 -2.84 -0.45
N ASN A 166 10.64 -3.01 -1.71
CA ASN A 166 11.51 -3.58 -2.73
C ASN A 166 12.69 -2.66 -3.04
N GLY A 167 13.90 -3.25 -3.10
CA GLY A 167 15.13 -2.52 -3.37
C GLY A 167 15.70 -1.71 -2.21
N MET A 168 15.18 -1.88 -0.99
CA MET A 168 15.78 -1.37 0.24
C MET A 168 16.82 -2.34 0.81
N ASP A 169 17.75 -1.82 1.57
CA ASP A 169 18.66 -2.62 2.39
C ASP A 169 17.94 -3.17 3.64
N PRO A 170 18.52 -4.17 4.34
CA PRO A 170 17.87 -4.80 5.50
C PRO A 170 17.51 -3.81 6.63
N VAL A 171 18.31 -2.76 6.81
CA VAL A 171 18.03 -1.72 7.81
C VAL A 171 16.80 -0.92 7.38
N GLY A 172 16.76 -0.48 6.11
CA GLY A 172 15.62 0.23 5.55
C GLY A 172 14.32 -0.57 5.60
N ILE A 173 14.37 -1.86 5.33
CA ILE A 173 13.20 -2.76 5.43
C ILE A 173 12.68 -2.78 6.88
N ARG A 174 13.56 -2.92 7.87
CA ARG A 174 13.18 -2.91 9.29
C ARG A 174 12.53 -1.60 9.70
N ASP A 175 13.13 -0.46 9.32
CA ASP A 175 12.60 0.87 9.65
C ASP A 175 11.21 1.07 9.04
N MET A 176 11.00 0.61 7.79
CA MET A 176 9.69 0.72 7.13
C MET A 176 8.64 -0.19 7.78
N ARG A 177 9.00 -1.39 8.21
CA ARG A 177 8.08 -2.27 8.96
C ARG A 177 7.64 -1.61 10.27
N GLU A 178 8.57 -1.02 11.00
CA GLU A 178 8.26 -0.29 12.23
C GLU A 178 7.34 0.90 11.96
N LEU A 179 7.61 1.69 10.91
CA LEU A 179 6.76 2.77 10.47
C LEU A 179 5.33 2.27 10.16
N PHE A 180 5.18 1.20 9.39
CA PHE A 180 3.86 0.66 9.04
C PHE A 180 3.09 0.15 10.27
N ARG A 181 3.75 -0.50 11.24
CA ARG A 181 3.13 -0.91 12.50
C ARG A 181 2.65 0.28 13.30
N ASN A 182 3.49 1.29 13.48
CA ASN A 182 3.13 2.52 14.20
C ASN A 182 1.93 3.25 13.55
N LEU A 183 1.85 3.26 12.22
CA LEU A 183 0.72 3.84 11.50
C LEU A 183 -0.57 3.03 11.70
N SER A 184 -0.49 1.70 11.67
CA SER A 184 -1.64 0.83 11.92
C SER A 184 -2.16 0.98 13.35
N GLU A 185 -1.29 1.06 14.34
CA GLU A 185 -1.65 1.34 15.75
C GLU A 185 -2.33 2.70 15.92
N GLN A 186 -2.01 3.68 15.05
CA GLN A 186 -2.69 4.98 14.99
C GLN A 186 -4.01 4.93 14.20
N GLY A 187 -4.42 3.75 13.72
CA GLY A 187 -5.69 3.53 13.02
C GLY A 187 -5.65 3.69 11.51
N VAL A 188 -4.46 3.89 10.90
CA VAL A 188 -4.30 3.88 9.45
C VAL A 188 -4.38 2.44 8.94
N THR A 189 -5.19 2.20 7.91
CA THR A 189 -5.24 0.89 7.26
C THR A 189 -4.16 0.81 6.18
N ILE A 190 -3.47 -0.31 6.09
CA ILE A 190 -2.43 -0.51 5.07
C ILE A 190 -2.76 -1.75 4.25
N LEU A 191 -2.94 -1.57 2.95
CA LEU A 191 -3.01 -2.63 1.96
C LEU A 191 -1.71 -2.59 1.14
N MET A 192 -0.88 -3.60 1.25
CA MET A 192 0.37 -3.64 0.50
C MET A 192 0.55 -4.96 -0.25
N SER A 193 1.37 -4.95 -1.29
CA SER A 193 1.78 -6.16 -2.00
C SER A 193 3.22 -6.55 -1.68
N SER A 194 3.50 -7.83 -1.78
CA SER A 194 4.86 -8.38 -1.75
C SER A 194 4.94 -9.70 -2.52
N HIS A 195 6.13 -10.06 -2.94
CA HIS A 195 6.43 -11.40 -3.44
C HIS A 195 7.29 -12.21 -2.46
N PHE A 196 7.67 -11.63 -1.31
CA PHE A 196 8.46 -12.28 -0.24
C PHE A 196 7.59 -12.56 0.99
N LEU A 197 7.22 -13.82 1.21
CA LEU A 197 6.38 -14.21 2.35
C LEU A 197 7.07 -13.93 3.69
N SER A 198 8.37 -14.20 3.80
CA SER A 198 9.15 -13.97 5.02
C SER A 198 9.15 -12.53 5.53
N GLU A 199 9.08 -11.55 4.63
CA GLU A 199 8.99 -10.14 5.01
C GLU A 199 7.57 -9.77 5.45
N VAL A 200 6.57 -10.38 4.82
CA VAL A 200 5.16 -10.15 5.09
C VAL A 200 4.74 -10.67 6.46
N GLU A 201 5.19 -11.87 6.83
CA GLU A 201 4.91 -12.50 8.14
C GLU A 201 5.35 -11.62 9.33
N LEU A 202 6.36 -10.78 9.11
CA LEU A 202 6.90 -9.89 10.13
C LEU A 202 6.11 -8.59 10.32
N VAL A 203 5.17 -8.24 9.41
CA VAL A 203 4.47 -6.95 9.46
C VAL A 203 2.97 -7.07 9.29
N ALA A 204 2.46 -8.02 8.52
CA ALA A 204 1.04 -8.15 8.22
C ALA A 204 0.23 -8.70 9.40
N ASP A 205 -1.01 -8.26 9.50
CA ASP A 205 -2.03 -8.87 10.36
C ASP A 205 -2.82 -9.93 9.58
N ASP A 206 -3.16 -9.62 8.32
CA ASP A 206 -3.90 -10.50 7.41
C ASP A 206 -3.10 -10.66 6.10
N ILE A 207 -3.05 -11.87 5.56
CA ILE A 207 -2.31 -12.21 4.34
C ILE A 207 -3.25 -12.88 3.34
N GLY A 208 -3.35 -12.29 2.15
CA GLY A 208 -4.07 -12.86 1.01
C GLY A 208 -3.10 -13.40 -0.04
N PHE A 209 -3.30 -14.64 -0.48
CA PHE A 209 -2.48 -15.29 -1.52
C PHE A 209 -3.14 -15.15 -2.88
N LEU A 210 -2.56 -14.33 -3.75
CA LEU A 210 -3.04 -14.09 -5.12
C LEU A 210 -2.31 -15.02 -6.11
N VAL A 211 -3.07 -15.90 -6.76
CA VAL A 211 -2.57 -16.82 -7.79
C VAL A 211 -3.45 -16.68 -9.03
N ASN A 212 -2.85 -16.39 -10.18
CA ASN A 212 -3.56 -16.23 -11.46
C ASN A 212 -4.79 -15.31 -11.38
N GLY A 213 -4.66 -14.20 -10.65
CA GLY A 213 -5.71 -13.20 -10.52
C GLY A 213 -6.84 -13.54 -9.54
N THR A 214 -6.71 -14.63 -8.78
CA THR A 214 -7.70 -15.08 -7.78
C THR A 214 -7.06 -15.17 -6.42
N ILE A 215 -7.72 -14.70 -5.36
CA ILE A 215 -7.29 -14.94 -3.98
C ILE A 215 -7.70 -16.38 -3.63
N VAL A 216 -6.69 -17.25 -3.49
CA VAL A 216 -6.89 -18.68 -3.22
C VAL A 216 -6.96 -18.98 -1.73
N ARG A 217 -6.40 -18.13 -0.90
CA ARG A 217 -6.39 -18.28 0.56
C ARG A 217 -6.20 -16.92 1.24
N GLU A 218 -6.87 -16.71 2.36
CA GLU A 218 -6.62 -15.64 3.31
C GLU A 218 -6.34 -16.24 4.68
N VAL A 219 -5.34 -15.71 5.39
CA VAL A 219 -4.92 -16.20 6.71
C VAL A 219 -4.57 -15.02 7.61
N GLN A 220 -4.73 -15.19 8.91
CA GLN A 220 -4.13 -14.27 9.87
C GLN A 220 -2.66 -14.65 10.11
N SER A 221 -1.79 -13.66 10.26
CA SER A 221 -0.35 -13.90 10.46
C SER A 221 -0.07 -14.79 11.67
N GLN A 222 -0.90 -14.69 12.71
CA GLN A 222 -0.79 -15.51 13.92
C GLN A 222 -0.99 -17.01 13.64
N ASP A 223 -1.82 -17.37 12.68
CA ASP A 223 -2.09 -18.77 12.33
C ASP A 223 -0.89 -19.43 11.62
N ILE A 224 -0.12 -18.65 10.85
CA ILE A 224 1.09 -19.13 10.15
C ILE A 224 2.20 -19.44 11.17
N SER A 225 2.40 -18.56 12.15
CA SER A 225 3.42 -18.73 13.19
C SER A 225 3.18 -20.00 14.04
N GLN A 226 1.92 -20.36 14.28
CA GLN A 226 1.57 -21.58 15.02
C GLN A 226 1.79 -22.85 14.20
N GLN A 227 1.56 -22.83 12.89
CA GLN A 227 1.81 -23.98 12.02
C GLN A 227 3.31 -24.27 11.84
N ASN A 228 4.16 -23.23 11.84
CA ASN A 228 5.61 -23.39 11.77
C ASN A 228 6.23 -23.85 13.11
N ALA A 229 5.58 -23.58 14.24
CA ALA A 229 6.03 -24.02 15.56
C ALA A 229 5.63 -25.48 15.87
N GLY A 230 4.62 -26.03 15.20
CA GLY A 230 4.15 -27.42 15.39
C GLY A 230 4.78 -28.45 14.42
N GLY A 231 5.65 -28.06 13.52
CA GLY A 231 6.21 -28.90 12.45
C GLY A 231 7.66 -29.38 12.64
N LEU A 232 8.22 -29.34 13.85
CA LEU A 232 9.58 -29.78 14.15
C LEU A 232 9.66 -30.92 15.21
N GLU A 233 8.57 -31.65 15.40
CA GLU A 233 8.58 -32.92 16.13
C GLU A 233 7.81 -33.97 15.32
N ASP A 234 8.51 -34.56 14.30
CA ASP A 234 8.41 -35.97 13.87
C ASP A 234 9.53 -36.28 12.85
#